data_c7e1fb1e9ce7b5f278602453323c0931
#
_entry.id   c7e1fb1e9ce7b5f278602453323c0931
#
_cell.length_a   1.000
_cell.length_b   1.000
_cell.length_c   1.000
_cell.angle_alpha   90.00
_cell.angle_beta   90.00
_cell.angle_gamma   90.00
#
_symmetry.space_group_name_H-M   'P 1'
#
loop_
_entity.id
_entity.type
_entity.pdbx_description
1 polymer ?
#
loop_
_entity_poly.entity_id
_entity_poly.type
_entity_poly.pdbx_seq_one_letter_code
_entity_poly.pdbx_strand_id
1 'polypeptide(L)'
;MSPSKPLQVLFTKTIDRYPDATALTLNFRSPDYSPDTGGYRPVEIRLEKQTGNWGMAYVTEFTYIGGELVKDLDFNFNAGLASQLWCRERPLATTMDLYRLWERNFLAYHRMEVYRLDITPE
;
A
#
# COMPACT_ATOMS: atom_id res chain seq x y z
N MET A 1 14.49 -2.09 2.97
CA MET A 1 14.04 -1.03 2.02
C MET A 1 13.31 0.06 2.78
N SER A 2 13.63 1.30 2.48
CA SER A 2 12.96 2.45 3.10
C SER A 2 12.02 3.11 2.09
N PRO A 3 10.84 3.56 2.51
CA PRO A 3 9.98 4.37 1.65
C PRO A 3 10.65 5.70 1.30
N SER A 4 10.21 6.32 0.21
CA SER A 4 10.68 7.64 -0.17
C SER A 4 10.32 8.68 0.90
N LYS A 5 10.99 9.82 0.86
CA LYS A 5 10.75 10.89 1.83
C LYS A 5 9.27 11.34 1.85
N PRO A 6 8.60 11.58 0.70
CA PRO A 6 7.19 11.96 0.71
C PRO A 6 6.29 10.89 1.34
N LEU A 7 6.58 9.61 1.13
CA LEU A 7 5.80 8.53 1.72
C LEU A 7 6.04 8.45 3.23
N GLN A 8 7.29 8.67 3.68
CA GLN A 8 7.60 8.76 5.11
C GLN A 8 6.83 9.89 5.80
N VAL A 9 6.71 11.05 5.14
CA VAL A 9 5.94 12.18 5.67
C VAL A 9 4.47 11.80 5.81
N LEU A 10 3.89 11.14 4.83
CA LEU A 10 2.50 10.67 4.90
C LEU A 10 2.32 9.70 6.07
N PHE A 11 3.22 8.74 6.24
CA PHE A 11 3.14 7.78 7.34
C PHE A 11 3.28 8.45 8.70
N THR A 12 4.22 9.37 8.85
CA THR A 12 4.43 10.09 10.12
C THR A 12 3.17 10.86 10.52
N LYS A 13 2.55 11.57 9.59
CA LYS A 13 1.29 12.28 9.85
C LYS A 13 0.18 11.34 10.30
N THR A 14 0.11 10.16 9.68
CA THR A 14 -0.92 9.16 10.01
C THR A 14 -0.65 8.56 11.39
N ILE A 15 0.59 8.17 11.66
CA ILE A 15 1.01 7.59 12.95
C ILE A 15 0.75 8.55 14.11
N ASP A 16 1.04 9.83 13.92
CA ASP A 16 0.87 10.85 14.97
C ASP A 16 -0.58 11.01 15.42
N ARG A 17 -1.54 10.58 14.60
CA ARG A 17 -2.96 10.59 14.95
C ARG A 17 -3.36 9.47 15.90
N TYR A 18 -2.52 8.45 16.05
CA TYR A 18 -2.80 7.25 16.84
C TYR A 18 -1.62 6.91 17.75
N PRO A 19 -1.36 7.73 18.78
CA PRO A 19 -0.13 7.61 19.59
C PRO A 19 -0.02 6.29 20.37
N ASP A 20 -1.15 5.63 20.64
CA ASP A 20 -1.17 4.38 21.41
C ASP A 20 -1.19 3.14 20.51
N ALA A 21 -1.27 3.30 19.20
CA ALA A 21 -1.33 2.17 18.28
C ALA A 21 0.04 1.51 18.11
N THR A 22 0.03 0.19 17.90
CA THR A 22 1.22 -0.59 17.55
C THR A 22 1.19 -1.07 16.10
N ALA A 23 0.03 -0.95 15.44
CA ALA A 23 -0.13 -1.21 14.02
C ALA A 23 -1.24 -0.34 13.44
N LEU A 24 -1.13 -0.02 12.16
CA LEU A 24 -2.13 0.72 11.42
C LEU A 24 -2.33 0.06 10.06
N THR A 25 -3.58 -0.15 9.68
CA THR A 25 -3.92 -0.59 8.33
C THR A 25 -4.57 0.60 7.61
N LEU A 26 -3.94 1.03 6.52
CA LEU A 26 -4.37 2.18 5.72
C LEU A 26 -4.99 1.67 4.44
N ASN A 27 -6.27 1.99 4.22
CA ASN A 27 -6.98 1.65 2.99
C ASN A 27 -7.24 2.92 2.18
N PHE A 28 -6.64 2.99 1.00
CA PHE A 28 -6.80 4.08 0.06
C PHE A 28 -7.74 3.60 -1.04
N ARG A 29 -8.91 4.21 -1.16
CA ARG A 29 -9.93 3.80 -2.11
C ARG A 29 -10.44 4.99 -2.89
N SER A 30 -10.50 4.84 -4.22
CA SER A 30 -11.18 5.80 -5.08
C SER A 30 -12.66 5.44 -5.11
N PRO A 31 -13.59 6.37 -4.76
CA PRO A 31 -15.02 6.07 -4.76
C PRO A 31 -15.56 5.68 -6.13
N ASP A 32 -14.89 6.11 -7.20
CA ASP A 32 -15.35 5.89 -8.57
C ASP A 32 -14.83 4.59 -9.20
N TYR A 33 -13.98 3.84 -8.48
CA TYR A 33 -13.43 2.59 -9.00
C TYR A 33 -14.48 1.49 -9.01
N SER A 34 -14.71 0.88 -10.18
CA SER A 34 -15.69 -0.18 -10.33
C SER A 34 -15.24 -1.20 -11.39
N PRO A 35 -15.83 -2.42 -11.40
CA PRO A 35 -15.53 -3.42 -12.44
C PRO A 35 -15.84 -2.93 -13.85
N ASP A 36 -16.84 -2.04 -14.00
CA ASP A 36 -17.33 -1.59 -15.29
C ASP A 36 -16.53 -0.43 -15.87
N THR A 37 -16.13 0.53 -15.01
CA THR A 37 -15.51 1.76 -15.46
C THR A 37 -14.00 1.82 -15.22
N GLY A 38 -13.46 0.89 -14.40
CA GLY A 38 -12.07 0.96 -13.95
C GLY A 38 -11.86 2.17 -13.04
N GLY A 39 -10.67 2.75 -13.09
CA GLY A 39 -10.30 3.89 -12.28
C GLY A 39 -9.00 3.63 -11.49
N TYR A 40 -8.81 4.40 -10.41
CA TYR A 40 -7.64 4.23 -9.55
C TYR A 40 -7.84 3.04 -8.62
N ARG A 41 -6.93 2.08 -8.69
CA ARG A 41 -7.05 0.81 -7.96
C ARG A 41 -6.90 1.01 -6.45
N PRO A 42 -7.67 0.26 -5.64
CA PRO A 42 -7.52 0.31 -4.18
C PRO A 42 -6.12 -0.14 -3.74
N VAL A 43 -5.63 0.52 -2.70
CA VAL A 43 -4.31 0.22 -2.10
C VAL A 43 -4.50 0.02 -0.61
N GLU A 44 -3.90 -1.04 -0.07
CA GLU A 44 -3.84 -1.26 1.36
C GLU A 44 -2.38 -1.27 1.81
N ILE A 45 -2.05 -0.46 2.80
CA ILE A 45 -0.70 -0.40 3.39
C ILE A 45 -0.82 -0.71 4.87
N ARG A 46 -0.03 -1.67 5.34
CA ARG A 46 0.05 -1.96 6.76
C ARG A 46 1.38 -1.46 7.33
N LEU A 47 1.28 -0.69 8.40
CA LEU A 47 2.40 -0.21 9.18
C LEU A 47 2.42 -0.93 10.52
N GLU A 48 3.61 -1.35 10.96
CA GLU A 48 3.79 -2.03 12.24
C GLU A 48 4.94 -1.43 13.01
N LYS A 49 4.74 -1.30 14.33
CA LYS A 49 5.78 -0.82 15.23
C LYS A 49 6.52 -2.03 15.82
N GLN A 50 7.81 -2.10 15.57
CA GLN A 50 8.66 -3.17 16.08
C GLN A 50 9.87 -2.55 16.79
N THR A 51 10.09 -2.94 18.05
CA THR A 51 11.19 -2.41 18.88
C THR A 51 11.28 -0.88 18.87
N GLY A 52 10.11 -0.23 18.96
CA GLY A 52 10.02 1.23 19.00
C GLY A 52 10.05 1.92 17.64
N ASN A 53 10.28 1.20 16.55
CA ASN A 53 10.36 1.78 15.21
C ASN A 53 9.19 1.31 14.33
N TRP A 54 8.61 2.25 13.59
CA TRP A 54 7.57 1.96 12.62
C TRP A 54 8.17 1.56 11.27
N GLY A 55 7.57 0.55 10.63
CA GLY A 55 7.96 0.11 9.30
C GLY A 55 6.77 -0.37 8.51
N MET A 56 6.94 -0.52 7.20
CA MET A 56 5.93 -1.12 6.34
C MET A 56 5.96 -2.64 6.47
N ALA A 57 4.81 -3.24 6.77
CA ALA A 57 4.65 -4.69 6.75
C ALA A 57 4.38 -5.18 5.33
N TYR A 58 3.43 -4.52 4.65
CA TYR A 58 3.12 -4.83 3.26
C TYR A 58 2.44 -3.64 2.56
N VAL A 59 2.47 -3.69 1.23
CA VAL A 59 1.71 -2.81 0.35
C VAL A 59 1.02 -3.71 -0.67
N THR A 60 -0.31 -3.58 -0.79
CA THR A 60 -1.11 -4.37 -1.72
C THR A 60 -1.97 -3.47 -2.57
N GLU A 61 -1.94 -3.68 -3.88
CA GLU A 61 -2.85 -3.03 -4.82
C GLU A 61 -3.82 -4.08 -5.34
N PHE A 62 -5.09 -3.70 -5.48
CA PHE A 62 -6.17 -4.62 -5.86
C PHE A 62 -6.71 -4.29 -7.24
N THR A 63 -7.33 -5.29 -7.88
CA THR A 63 -8.06 -5.12 -9.13
C THR A 63 -9.30 -5.99 -9.10
N TYR A 64 -10.27 -5.71 -10.00
CA TYR A 64 -11.45 -6.56 -10.16
C TYR A 64 -11.19 -7.64 -11.18
N ILE A 65 -11.51 -8.89 -10.83
CA ILE A 65 -11.56 -10.04 -11.75
C ILE A 65 -12.92 -10.71 -11.54
N GLY A 66 -13.73 -10.77 -12.60
CA GLY A 66 -15.05 -11.39 -12.53
C GLY A 66 -15.99 -10.76 -11.51
N GLY A 67 -15.85 -9.47 -11.24
CA GLY A 67 -16.66 -8.75 -10.25
C GLY A 67 -16.14 -8.85 -8.82
N GLU A 68 -15.08 -9.61 -8.57
CA GLU A 68 -14.47 -9.73 -7.26
C GLU A 68 -13.16 -8.95 -7.17
N LEU A 69 -12.92 -8.33 -6.03
CA LEU A 69 -11.68 -7.60 -5.76
C LEU A 69 -10.60 -8.60 -5.33
N VAL A 70 -9.52 -8.66 -6.09
CA VAL A 70 -8.40 -9.58 -5.84
C VAL A 70 -7.08 -8.82 -5.80
N LYS A 71 -6.07 -9.41 -5.16
CA LYS A 71 -4.72 -8.83 -5.13
C LYS A 71 -4.10 -8.86 -6.52
N ASP A 72 -3.70 -7.69 -7.02
CA ASP A 72 -2.99 -7.56 -8.30
C ASP A 72 -1.49 -7.48 -8.08
N LEU A 73 -1.06 -6.68 -7.10
CA LEU A 73 0.35 -6.46 -6.79
C LEU A 73 0.50 -6.44 -5.28
N ASP A 74 1.46 -7.18 -4.76
CA ASP A 74 1.73 -7.26 -3.33
C ASP A 74 3.22 -7.21 -3.06
N PHE A 75 3.64 -6.25 -2.22
CA PHE A 75 4.99 -6.17 -1.70
C PHE A 75 4.93 -6.50 -0.21
N ASN A 76 5.40 -7.69 0.16
CA ASN A 76 5.39 -8.15 1.55
C ASN A 76 6.79 -7.96 2.15
N PHE A 77 6.96 -6.89 2.90
CA PHE A 77 8.25 -6.53 3.48
C PHE A 77 8.63 -7.45 4.64
N ASN A 78 7.65 -7.95 5.39
CA ASN A 78 7.91 -8.88 6.49
C ASN A 78 8.44 -10.23 5.98
N ALA A 79 7.90 -10.71 4.87
CA ALA A 79 8.31 -11.97 4.27
C ALA A 79 9.47 -11.82 3.29
N GLY A 80 9.75 -10.60 2.82
CA GLY A 80 10.77 -10.36 1.80
C GLY A 80 10.38 -10.86 0.42
N LEU A 81 9.08 -10.86 0.11
CA LEU A 81 8.53 -11.41 -1.13
C LEU A 81 7.64 -10.41 -1.83
N ALA A 82 7.56 -10.53 -3.15
CA ALA A 82 6.64 -9.76 -3.98
C ALA A 82 5.89 -10.69 -4.91
N SER A 83 4.61 -10.37 -5.17
CA SER A 83 3.80 -11.15 -6.09
C SER A 83 2.97 -10.23 -7.00
N GLN A 84 2.71 -10.72 -8.21
CA GLN A 84 1.80 -10.09 -9.17
C GLN A 84 0.78 -11.12 -9.60
N LEU A 85 -0.42 -10.67 -9.91
CA LEU A 85 -1.49 -11.55 -10.40
C LEU A 85 -0.99 -12.36 -11.60
N TRP A 86 -1.24 -13.69 -11.58
CA TRP A 86 -0.84 -14.66 -12.59
C TRP A 86 0.66 -14.92 -12.69
N CYS A 87 1.47 -14.31 -11.81
CA CYS A 87 2.92 -14.49 -11.80
C CYS A 87 3.37 -15.21 -10.54
N ARG A 88 4.53 -15.85 -10.62
CA ARG A 88 5.14 -16.50 -9.46
C ARG A 88 5.62 -15.44 -8.47
N GLU A 89 5.55 -15.79 -7.20
CA GLU A 89 6.15 -15.00 -6.13
C GLU A 89 7.67 -14.92 -6.32
N ARG A 90 8.24 -13.75 -6.06
CA ARG A 90 9.67 -13.48 -6.25
C ARG A 90 10.27 -12.82 -5.01
N PRO A 91 11.60 -12.95 -4.78
CA PRO A 91 12.25 -12.18 -3.73
C PRO A 91 12.03 -10.68 -3.93
N LEU A 92 11.72 -9.99 -2.84
CA LEU A 92 11.47 -8.54 -2.87
C LEU A 92 12.64 -7.77 -3.47
N ALA A 93 13.88 -8.19 -3.17
CA ALA A 93 15.09 -7.53 -3.66
C ALA A 93 15.17 -7.49 -5.20
N THR A 94 14.53 -8.42 -5.90
CA THR A 94 14.52 -8.46 -7.37
C THR A 94 13.43 -7.58 -7.98
N THR A 95 12.58 -6.94 -7.16
CA THR A 95 11.41 -6.17 -7.61
C THR A 95 11.50 -4.69 -7.20
N MET A 96 12.69 -4.23 -6.86
CA MET A 96 12.86 -2.85 -6.35
C MET A 96 12.47 -1.77 -7.35
N ASP A 97 12.78 -1.98 -8.63
CA ASP A 97 12.41 -1.02 -9.67
C ASP A 97 10.89 -0.95 -9.82
N LEU A 98 10.22 -2.11 -9.74
CA LEU A 98 8.76 -2.18 -9.78
C LEU A 98 8.15 -1.45 -8.58
N TYR A 99 8.68 -1.68 -7.38
CA TYR A 99 8.22 -0.98 -6.19
C TYR A 99 8.36 0.53 -6.32
N ARG A 100 9.52 1.02 -6.80
CA ARG A 100 9.76 2.46 -6.96
C ARG A 100 8.80 3.09 -7.95
N LEU A 101 8.50 2.37 -9.04
CA LEU A 101 7.51 2.82 -10.01
C LEU A 101 6.12 2.89 -9.38
N TRP A 102 5.72 1.84 -8.66
CA TRP A 102 4.44 1.81 -7.94
C TRP A 102 4.35 3.00 -6.96
N GLU A 103 5.38 3.20 -6.14
CA GLU A 103 5.39 4.26 -5.14
C GLU A 103 5.25 5.64 -5.77
N ARG A 104 5.96 5.89 -6.86
CA ARG A 104 5.89 7.17 -7.57
C ARG A 104 4.48 7.42 -8.09
N ASN A 105 3.86 6.42 -8.68
CA ASN A 105 2.50 6.53 -9.21
C ASN A 105 1.49 6.72 -8.07
N PHE A 106 1.61 5.96 -7.00
CA PHE A 106 0.74 6.10 -5.83
C PHE A 106 0.80 7.52 -5.25
N LEU A 107 2.00 8.05 -5.07
CA LEU A 107 2.18 9.41 -4.54
C LEU A 107 1.61 10.47 -5.47
N ALA A 108 1.72 10.28 -6.78
CA ALA A 108 1.10 11.19 -7.74
C ALA A 108 -0.41 11.20 -7.60
N TYR A 109 -1.04 10.02 -7.50
CA TYR A 109 -2.48 9.89 -7.32
C TYR A 109 -2.93 10.43 -5.97
N HIS A 110 -2.16 10.19 -4.93
CA HIS A 110 -2.44 10.73 -3.59
C HIS A 110 -2.46 12.27 -3.62
N ARG A 111 -1.50 12.89 -4.31
CA ARG A 111 -1.46 14.35 -4.45
C ARG A 111 -2.64 14.90 -5.27
N MET A 112 -3.21 14.09 -6.15
CA MET A 112 -4.41 14.45 -6.92
C MET A 112 -5.69 14.29 -6.09
N GLU A 113 -5.58 13.79 -4.86
CA GLU A 113 -6.70 13.59 -3.94
C GLU A 113 -7.79 12.65 -4.49
N VAL A 114 -7.36 11.62 -5.23
CA VAL A 114 -8.29 10.63 -5.81
C VAL A 114 -8.74 9.58 -4.80
N TYR A 115 -8.04 9.45 -3.67
CA TYR A 115 -8.34 8.43 -2.66
C TYR A 115 -9.06 8.99 -1.45
N ARG A 116 -9.99 8.19 -0.92
CA ARG A 116 -10.47 8.32 0.45
C ARG A 116 -9.63 7.37 1.31
N LEU A 117 -9.12 7.86 2.43
CA LEU A 117 -8.31 7.08 3.35
C LEU A 117 -9.14 6.63 4.55
N ASP A 118 -9.20 5.32 4.77
CA ASP A 118 -9.76 4.71 5.98
C ASP A 118 -8.61 4.07 6.76
N ILE A 119 -8.52 4.36 8.06
CA ILE A 119 -7.43 3.88 8.92
C ILE A 119 -8.01 2.99 9.99
N THR A 120 -7.43 1.78 10.15
CA THR A 120 -7.79 0.85 11.22
C THR A 120 -6.59 0.71 12.16
N PRO A 121 -6.64 1.31 13.36
CA PRO A 121 -5.55 1.17 14.35
C PRO A 121 -5.68 -0.13 15.14
N GLU A 122 -4.54 -0.62 15.60
CA GLU A 122 -4.48 -1.79 16.48
C GLU A 122 -3.55 -1.54 17.66
#